data_8e4c1bae8ae7694d49b7c5b73df8d497
#
_entry.id   8e4c1bae8ae7694d49b7c5b73df8d497
#
_cell.length_a   1.000
_cell.length_b   1.000
_cell.length_c   1.000
_cell.angle_alpha   90.00
_cell.angle_beta   90.00
_cell.angle_gamma   90.00
#
_symmetry.space_group_name_H-M   'P 1'
#
loop_
_entity.id
_entity.type
_entity.pdbx_description
1 polymer ?
#
loop_
_entity_poly.entity_id
_entity_poly.type
_entity_poly.pdbx_seq_one_letter_code
_entity_poly.pdbx_strand_id
1 'polypeptide(L)'
;MSNRIFVKAAFAGLMLATSALATLPAMAQSVYNRGQEADPETLDPQKISTSAEFHIMRDLYEGLIIHNGQGKVAPGVAESWSASADGLTYTFKLRANAKWSNGDPVKASDFVFAWRRAAAPETGAKYTNVLYPVKGMEAVHKGTAGAKPEDIGIRAVDDRTLEVTLSGPTPYFIELMTLPVAGPLHPASVTQHGTNFVKPENKVSNGAYRLRDFTPGAQTSLIKNPQFHDAANVKIDQVNFIPLADSAAAARRFQAGEILSTVNIPANQIKTLRQQLGAQVSVTPQLGTWYLTFNQDKAPFNDARVRRALSMVLDREFIAEQVWNGSMLPGYSFVPPGTNNYGPQIELSFKNQSVIDREEAAKKLLAEAGFGPGKPLKVEYRFNMSPENQATFVAIADQWKAIGVEATPISTDGRTHFAFLRDRGAYDVARAGWIADYNDPQNFLFLLESAAIPGLNYARWSNPQYDDLMKRAAAEIDLTKRAALMGEAEKILLHEAPYTPVLFFTNRNLISPKLEGFTPNPRASNPTRFMSIKG
;
A
#
# COMPACT_ATOMS: atom_id res chain seq x y z
N MET A 1 -106.90 0.23 22.27
CA MET A 1 -106.71 -1.14 21.78
C MET A 1 -105.29 -1.37 21.41
N SER A 2 -104.69 -2.29 22.15
CA SER A 2 -103.28 -2.62 22.21
C SER A 2 -102.86 -3.55 21.09
N ASN A 3 -101.72 -3.34 20.52
CA ASN A 3 -100.94 -4.41 19.86
C ASN A 3 -99.45 -4.22 20.10
N ARG A 4 -98.96 -5.10 20.95
CA ARG A 4 -97.51 -5.29 21.21
C ARG A 4 -96.95 -6.21 20.13
N ILE A 5 -95.86 -5.80 19.49
CA ILE A 5 -95.05 -6.60 18.58
C ILE A 5 -93.70 -6.81 19.26
N PHE A 6 -93.37 -8.09 19.55
CA PHE A 6 -92.09 -8.54 20.05
C PHE A 6 -91.04 -8.55 18.93
N VAL A 7 -89.98 -7.83 19.13
CA VAL A 7 -88.75 -7.92 18.26
C VAL A 7 -87.70 -8.75 19.00
N LYS A 8 -87.35 -9.92 18.45
CA LYS A 8 -86.24 -10.77 18.90
C LYS A 8 -84.93 -10.15 18.47
N ALA A 9 -84.07 -9.78 19.42
CA ALA A 9 -82.70 -9.38 19.18
C ALA A 9 -81.82 -10.63 18.99
N ALA A 10 -81.19 -10.81 17.84
CA ALA A 10 -80.16 -11.76 17.56
C ALA A 10 -78.81 -11.17 17.91
N PHE A 11 -78.11 -11.70 18.92
CA PHE A 11 -76.70 -11.36 19.21
C PHE A 11 -75.80 -12.07 18.21
N ALA A 12 -75.18 -11.33 17.29
CA ALA A 12 -74.07 -11.80 16.46
C ALA A 12 -72.77 -11.48 17.21
N GLY A 13 -72.10 -12.52 17.73
CA GLY A 13 -70.78 -12.42 18.35
C GLY A 13 -69.71 -12.19 17.29
N LEU A 14 -69.14 -10.98 17.27
CA LEU A 14 -67.98 -10.63 16.44
C LEU A 14 -66.70 -11.09 17.17
N MET A 15 -66.12 -12.24 16.78
CA MET A 15 -64.76 -12.64 17.21
C MET A 15 -63.75 -11.71 16.56
N LEU A 16 -63.16 -10.79 17.32
CA LEU A 16 -61.96 -10.06 16.95
C LEU A 16 -60.76 -11.04 17.04
N ALA A 17 -60.32 -11.55 15.90
CA ALA A 17 -59.02 -12.20 15.77
C ALA A 17 -57.93 -11.12 15.83
N THR A 18 -57.34 -10.91 17.01
CA THR A 18 -56.12 -10.10 17.17
C THR A 18 -54.95 -10.87 16.55
N SER A 19 -54.63 -10.55 15.30
CA SER A 19 -53.36 -10.98 14.67
C SER A 19 -52.21 -10.31 15.41
N ALA A 20 -51.54 -11.01 16.31
CA ALA A 20 -50.26 -10.61 16.85
C ALA A 20 -49.24 -10.67 15.73
N LEU A 21 -49.02 -9.54 15.03
CA LEU A 21 -47.82 -9.35 14.24
C LEU A 21 -46.64 -9.39 15.24
N ALA A 22 -45.94 -10.51 15.27
CA ALA A 22 -44.64 -10.59 15.90
C ALA A 22 -43.70 -9.64 15.15
N THR A 23 -43.52 -8.45 15.68
CA THR A 23 -42.43 -7.56 15.23
C THR A 23 -41.14 -8.26 15.60
N LEU A 24 -40.52 -8.93 14.61
CA LEU A 24 -39.11 -9.33 14.72
C LEU A 24 -38.32 -8.07 15.08
N PRO A 25 -37.50 -8.10 16.15
CA PRO A 25 -36.67 -6.96 16.45
C PRO A 25 -35.80 -6.65 15.19
N ALA A 26 -35.92 -5.46 14.66
CA ALA A 26 -35.03 -5.00 13.62
C ALA A 26 -33.61 -5.09 14.20
N MET A 27 -32.83 -6.06 13.74
CA MET A 27 -31.43 -6.17 14.13
C MET A 27 -30.78 -4.82 13.80
N ALA A 28 -30.23 -4.16 14.81
CA ALA A 28 -29.54 -2.89 14.62
C ALA A 28 -28.45 -3.08 13.56
N GLN A 29 -28.48 -2.26 12.51
CA GLN A 29 -27.51 -2.31 11.43
C GLN A 29 -26.10 -2.16 12.00
N SER A 30 -25.20 -3.11 11.70
CA SER A 30 -23.81 -3.04 12.15
C SER A 30 -23.06 -2.03 11.31
N VAL A 31 -22.55 -0.96 11.96
CA VAL A 31 -21.86 0.15 11.29
C VAL A 31 -20.42 0.24 11.78
N TYR A 32 -19.47 0.14 10.84
CA TYR A 32 -18.06 0.34 11.08
C TYR A 32 -17.63 1.74 10.67
N ASN A 33 -17.38 2.61 11.64
CA ASN A 33 -16.74 3.90 11.42
C ASN A 33 -15.22 3.69 11.46
N ARG A 34 -14.57 3.88 10.31
CA ARG A 34 -13.14 3.71 10.10
C ARG A 34 -12.48 5.07 9.86
N GLY A 35 -11.54 5.47 10.71
CA GLY A 35 -10.71 6.66 10.48
C GLY A 35 -9.77 6.44 9.29
N GLN A 36 -9.56 7.47 8.48
CA GLN A 36 -8.68 7.51 7.31
C GLN A 36 -7.83 8.77 7.31
N GLU A 37 -6.68 8.76 6.64
CA GLU A 37 -5.76 9.93 6.61
C GLU A 37 -6.30 11.09 5.75
N ALA A 38 -7.05 10.77 4.68
CA ALA A 38 -7.56 11.77 3.74
C ALA A 38 -8.82 11.31 3.03
N ASP A 39 -9.52 12.25 2.40
CA ASP A 39 -10.53 11.94 1.39
C ASP A 39 -9.90 11.27 0.15
N PRO A 40 -10.64 10.41 -0.55
CA PRO A 40 -10.23 9.97 -1.88
C PRO A 40 -10.29 11.16 -2.86
N GLU A 41 -9.23 11.34 -3.67
CA GLU A 41 -9.25 12.29 -4.78
C GLU A 41 -10.19 11.79 -5.89
N THR A 42 -10.33 10.47 -6.01
CA THR A 42 -11.17 9.81 -6.99
C THR A 42 -11.68 8.48 -6.48
N LEU A 43 -12.83 8.05 -7.01
CA LEU A 43 -13.34 6.69 -6.85
C LEU A 43 -13.18 5.85 -8.14
N ASP A 44 -12.39 6.30 -9.12
CA ASP A 44 -11.98 5.50 -10.29
C ASP A 44 -10.80 4.59 -9.89
N PRO A 45 -10.96 3.25 -9.85
CA PRO A 45 -9.92 2.35 -9.37
C PRO A 45 -8.62 2.37 -10.19
N GLN A 46 -8.65 2.92 -11.41
CA GLN A 46 -7.47 3.06 -12.25
C GLN A 46 -6.73 4.39 -12.06
N LYS A 47 -7.37 5.38 -11.40
CA LYS A 47 -6.79 6.71 -11.17
C LYS A 47 -6.33 6.95 -9.74
N ILE A 48 -6.55 6.01 -8.85
CA ILE A 48 -6.14 6.11 -7.44
C ILE A 48 -4.61 6.08 -7.29
N SER A 49 -4.12 6.70 -6.21
CA SER A 49 -2.68 6.75 -5.90
C SER A 49 -2.36 6.81 -4.41
N THR A 50 -3.37 6.83 -3.54
CA THR A 50 -3.17 6.99 -2.10
C THR A 50 -3.65 5.77 -1.31
N SER A 51 -3.07 5.53 -0.13
CA SER A 51 -3.49 4.44 0.76
C SER A 51 -4.97 4.54 1.13
N ALA A 52 -5.49 5.77 1.30
CA ALA A 52 -6.89 6.01 1.60
C ALA A 52 -7.82 5.46 0.50
N GLU A 53 -7.48 5.73 -0.75
CA GLU A 53 -8.21 5.23 -1.92
C GLU A 53 -8.12 3.71 -2.04
N PHE A 54 -6.92 3.12 -1.82
CA PHE A 54 -6.73 1.67 -1.85
C PHE A 54 -7.63 0.94 -0.83
N HIS A 55 -7.82 1.50 0.38
CA HIS A 55 -8.71 0.91 1.38
C HIS A 55 -10.17 0.85 0.89
N ILE A 56 -10.67 1.94 0.30
CA ILE A 56 -12.03 2.01 -0.24
C ILE A 56 -12.19 1.06 -1.42
N MET A 57 -11.21 1.03 -2.34
CA MET A 57 -11.29 0.19 -3.54
C MET A 57 -11.30 -1.30 -3.21
N ARG A 58 -10.58 -1.76 -2.18
CA ARG A 58 -10.60 -3.17 -1.75
C ARG A 58 -11.95 -3.65 -1.21
N ASP A 59 -12.79 -2.74 -0.75
CA ASP A 59 -14.15 -3.04 -0.31
C ASP A 59 -15.15 -2.93 -1.47
N LEU A 60 -14.93 -1.99 -2.41
CA LEU A 60 -15.79 -1.78 -3.59
C LEU A 60 -15.55 -2.79 -4.71
N TYR A 61 -14.30 -3.22 -4.89
CA TYR A 61 -13.91 -4.11 -6.01
C TYR A 61 -13.19 -5.34 -5.52
N GLU A 62 -13.41 -6.44 -6.21
CA GLU A 62 -12.65 -7.65 -6.09
C GLU A 62 -11.91 -7.93 -7.40
N GLY A 63 -10.57 -8.03 -7.34
CA GLY A 63 -9.71 -8.41 -8.46
C GLY A 63 -9.70 -9.91 -8.73
N LEU A 64 -8.87 -10.37 -9.66
CA LEU A 64 -8.61 -11.81 -9.86
C LEU A 64 -8.12 -12.44 -8.57
N ILE A 65 -7.20 -11.79 -7.93
CA ILE A 65 -6.52 -12.18 -6.70
C ILE A 65 -6.73 -11.07 -5.66
N ILE A 66 -6.78 -11.44 -4.40
CA ILE A 66 -6.94 -10.50 -3.28
C ILE A 66 -5.91 -10.78 -2.18
N HIS A 67 -5.86 -9.90 -1.18
CA HIS A 67 -5.30 -10.22 0.12
C HIS A 67 -6.42 -10.67 1.07
N ASN A 68 -6.19 -11.78 1.78
CA ASN A 68 -7.08 -12.20 2.87
C ASN A 68 -6.89 -11.32 4.13
N GLY A 69 -7.59 -11.63 5.21
CA GLY A 69 -7.51 -10.88 6.47
C GLY A 69 -6.12 -10.82 7.12
N GLN A 70 -5.20 -11.73 6.75
CA GLN A 70 -3.80 -11.73 7.20
C GLN A 70 -2.83 -11.04 6.21
N GLY A 71 -3.35 -10.43 5.14
CA GLY A 71 -2.53 -9.80 4.10
C GLY A 71 -1.82 -10.79 3.17
N LYS A 72 -2.25 -12.06 3.13
CA LYS A 72 -1.71 -13.09 2.23
C LYS A 72 -2.55 -13.17 0.98
N VAL A 73 -1.89 -13.47 -0.14
CA VAL A 73 -2.53 -13.76 -1.44
C VAL A 73 -3.58 -14.87 -1.30
N ALA A 74 -4.75 -14.63 -1.88
CA ALA A 74 -5.88 -15.54 -1.87
C ALA A 74 -6.73 -15.38 -3.14
N PRO A 75 -7.54 -16.41 -3.52
CA PRO A 75 -8.49 -16.31 -4.60
C PRO A 75 -9.51 -15.17 -4.40
N GLY A 76 -9.67 -14.34 -5.46
CA GLY A 76 -10.72 -13.31 -5.55
C GLY A 76 -11.82 -13.76 -6.50
N VAL A 77 -12.08 -12.97 -7.57
CA VAL A 77 -12.97 -13.36 -8.67
C VAL A 77 -12.47 -14.63 -9.36
N ALA A 78 -11.15 -14.82 -9.48
CA ALA A 78 -10.59 -16.09 -9.91
C ALA A 78 -10.62 -17.10 -8.75
N GLU A 79 -11.29 -18.24 -8.95
CA GLU A 79 -11.29 -19.35 -7.99
C GLU A 79 -9.99 -20.18 -8.05
N SER A 80 -9.31 -20.16 -9.20
CA SER A 80 -8.02 -20.82 -9.40
C SER A 80 -7.25 -20.18 -10.55
N TRP A 81 -5.94 -20.43 -10.58
CA TRP A 81 -5.05 -20.04 -11.68
C TRP A 81 -3.92 -21.04 -11.86
N SER A 82 -3.32 -21.02 -13.05
CA SER A 82 -2.13 -21.79 -13.37
C SER A 82 -1.17 -20.95 -14.23
N ALA A 83 0.12 -21.26 -14.15
CA ALA A 83 1.13 -20.69 -15.02
C ALA A 83 1.67 -21.79 -15.96
N SER A 84 2.07 -21.42 -17.18
CA SER A 84 2.83 -22.27 -18.08
C SER A 84 4.22 -22.60 -17.51
N ALA A 85 4.86 -23.65 -18.00
CA ALA A 85 6.15 -24.12 -17.51
C ALA A 85 7.28 -23.07 -17.66
N ASP A 86 7.17 -22.19 -18.64
CA ASP A 86 8.10 -21.06 -18.88
C ASP A 86 7.75 -19.80 -18.06
N GLY A 87 6.64 -19.83 -17.30
CA GLY A 87 6.17 -18.69 -16.50
C GLY A 87 5.64 -17.50 -17.32
N LEU A 88 5.41 -17.67 -18.62
CA LEU A 88 4.99 -16.58 -19.52
C LEU A 88 3.48 -16.47 -19.72
N THR A 89 2.72 -17.54 -19.48
CA THR A 89 1.27 -17.52 -19.66
C THR A 89 0.56 -17.92 -18.38
N TYR A 90 -0.35 -17.07 -17.93
CA TYR A 90 -1.21 -17.32 -16.79
C TYR A 90 -2.64 -17.52 -17.25
N THR A 91 -3.31 -18.57 -16.75
CA THR A 91 -4.72 -18.84 -17.01
C THR A 91 -5.49 -18.76 -15.71
N PHE A 92 -6.50 -17.88 -15.65
CA PHE A 92 -7.38 -17.69 -14.51
C PHE A 92 -8.77 -18.26 -14.79
N LYS A 93 -9.32 -19.03 -13.85
CA LYS A 93 -10.69 -19.53 -13.90
C LYS A 93 -11.57 -18.69 -12.97
N LEU A 94 -12.55 -18.01 -13.54
CA LEU A 94 -13.44 -17.12 -12.78
C LEU A 94 -14.58 -17.91 -12.15
N ARG A 95 -15.01 -17.46 -10.96
CA ARG A 95 -16.15 -18.02 -10.23
C ARG A 95 -17.43 -17.91 -11.05
N ALA A 96 -18.20 -18.98 -11.12
CA ALA A 96 -19.48 -18.98 -11.84
C ALA A 96 -20.54 -18.04 -11.22
N ASN A 97 -20.42 -17.76 -9.91
CA ASN A 97 -21.36 -16.93 -9.15
C ASN A 97 -20.84 -15.51 -8.88
N ALA A 98 -19.72 -15.09 -9.50
CA ALA A 98 -19.24 -13.73 -9.40
C ALA A 98 -20.19 -12.77 -10.14
N LYS A 99 -20.67 -11.73 -9.42
CA LYS A 99 -21.64 -10.76 -9.94
C LYS A 99 -21.23 -9.33 -9.63
N TRP A 100 -21.63 -8.44 -10.50
CA TRP A 100 -21.68 -7.03 -10.28
C TRP A 100 -22.82 -6.64 -9.32
N SER A 101 -22.74 -5.48 -8.69
CA SER A 101 -23.74 -5.01 -7.72
C SER A 101 -25.14 -4.77 -8.32
N ASN A 102 -25.24 -4.66 -9.64
CA ASN A 102 -26.51 -4.59 -10.39
C ASN A 102 -27.06 -5.98 -10.76
N GLY A 103 -26.35 -7.08 -10.46
CA GLY A 103 -26.75 -8.46 -10.72
C GLY A 103 -26.15 -9.08 -11.99
N ASP A 104 -25.52 -8.30 -12.86
CA ASP A 104 -24.83 -8.82 -14.05
C ASP A 104 -23.70 -9.78 -13.67
N PRO A 105 -23.41 -10.82 -14.47
CA PRO A 105 -22.25 -11.69 -14.24
C PRO A 105 -20.94 -10.95 -14.48
N VAL A 106 -19.92 -11.19 -13.65
CA VAL A 106 -18.55 -10.75 -13.92
C VAL A 106 -17.93 -11.69 -14.92
N LYS A 107 -17.42 -11.16 -16.04
CA LYS A 107 -16.86 -11.93 -17.15
C LYS A 107 -15.38 -11.65 -17.36
N ALA A 108 -14.68 -12.58 -18.01
CA ALA A 108 -13.28 -12.40 -18.42
C ALA A 108 -13.11 -11.17 -19.35
N SER A 109 -14.11 -10.88 -20.19
CA SER A 109 -14.13 -9.69 -21.05
C SER A 109 -14.11 -8.37 -20.27
N ASP A 110 -14.60 -8.33 -19.02
CA ASP A 110 -14.60 -7.13 -18.19
C ASP A 110 -13.18 -6.75 -17.76
N PHE A 111 -12.33 -7.75 -17.54
CA PHE A 111 -10.90 -7.54 -17.29
C PHE A 111 -10.18 -7.06 -18.55
N VAL A 112 -10.47 -7.64 -19.71
CA VAL A 112 -9.90 -7.19 -20.99
C VAL A 112 -10.25 -5.73 -21.24
N PHE A 113 -11.52 -5.35 -21.06
CA PHE A 113 -11.98 -3.97 -21.16
C PHE A 113 -11.23 -3.05 -20.18
N ALA A 114 -11.14 -3.44 -18.91
CA ALA A 114 -10.49 -2.66 -17.87
C ALA A 114 -9.00 -2.41 -18.15
N TRP A 115 -8.27 -3.43 -18.58
CA TRP A 115 -6.82 -3.30 -18.82
C TRP A 115 -6.52 -2.51 -20.10
N ARG A 116 -7.34 -2.63 -21.14
CA ARG A 116 -7.24 -1.78 -22.32
C ARG A 116 -7.49 -0.31 -21.98
N ARG A 117 -8.49 -0.04 -21.11
CA ARG A 117 -8.74 1.30 -20.62
C ARG A 117 -7.58 1.82 -19.75
N ALA A 118 -6.99 1.00 -18.87
CA ALA A 118 -5.83 1.39 -18.07
C ALA A 118 -4.60 1.72 -18.94
N ALA A 119 -4.43 1.02 -20.07
CA ALA A 119 -3.35 1.25 -21.01
C ALA A 119 -3.56 2.51 -21.88
N ALA A 120 -4.80 2.96 -22.07
CA ALA A 120 -5.11 4.12 -22.90
C ALA A 120 -4.58 5.41 -22.25
N PRO A 121 -3.70 6.19 -22.91
CA PRO A 121 -3.11 7.40 -22.33
C PRO A 121 -4.16 8.42 -21.87
N GLU A 122 -5.27 8.54 -22.59
CA GLU A 122 -6.38 9.43 -22.28
C GLU A 122 -7.10 9.10 -20.96
N THR A 123 -6.97 7.87 -20.47
CA THR A 123 -7.50 7.48 -19.16
C THR A 123 -6.75 8.19 -18.03
N GLY A 124 -5.45 8.43 -18.19
CA GLY A 124 -4.61 8.99 -17.15
C GLY A 124 -4.51 8.08 -15.91
N ALA A 125 -4.45 6.77 -16.14
CA ALA A 125 -4.28 5.79 -15.06
C ALA A 125 -2.91 5.92 -14.42
N LYS A 126 -2.86 5.95 -13.07
CA LYS A 126 -1.61 6.29 -12.35
C LYS A 126 -0.70 5.09 -12.09
N TYR A 127 -1.25 3.88 -12.03
CA TYR A 127 -0.53 2.66 -11.66
C TYR A 127 -0.44 1.64 -12.81
N THR A 128 -0.61 2.04 -14.07
CA THR A 128 -0.49 1.13 -15.22
C THR A 128 0.89 0.49 -15.34
N ASN A 129 1.93 1.15 -14.85
CA ASN A 129 3.29 0.62 -14.84
C ASN A 129 3.43 -0.74 -14.13
N VAL A 130 2.60 -1.05 -13.14
CA VAL A 130 2.61 -2.37 -12.47
C VAL A 130 2.12 -3.51 -13.38
N LEU A 131 1.44 -3.17 -14.47
CA LEU A 131 1.00 -4.10 -15.51
C LEU A 131 1.97 -4.21 -16.69
N TYR A 132 3.10 -3.49 -16.70
CA TYR A 132 4.10 -3.55 -17.78
C TYR A 132 4.71 -4.94 -18.03
N PRO A 133 4.77 -5.86 -17.04
CA PRO A 133 5.11 -7.25 -17.35
C PRO A 133 4.20 -7.91 -18.39
N VAL A 134 2.95 -7.45 -18.54
CA VAL A 134 2.03 -7.96 -19.56
C VAL A 134 2.47 -7.51 -20.94
N LYS A 135 2.59 -8.46 -21.87
CA LYS A 135 3.01 -8.23 -23.25
C LYS A 135 2.23 -7.05 -23.87
N GLY A 136 2.92 -6.13 -24.51
CA GLY A 136 2.34 -4.97 -25.20
C GLY A 136 1.81 -3.84 -24.30
N MET A 137 1.62 -4.07 -22.99
CA MET A 137 1.02 -3.09 -22.08
C MET A 137 1.80 -1.77 -22.04
N GLU A 138 3.12 -1.84 -21.87
CA GLU A 138 3.97 -0.65 -21.80
C GLU A 138 3.95 0.16 -23.11
N ALA A 139 4.05 -0.52 -24.25
CA ALA A 139 4.06 0.11 -25.56
C ALA A 139 2.75 0.87 -25.82
N VAL A 140 1.61 0.28 -25.48
CA VAL A 140 0.30 0.93 -25.61
C VAL A 140 0.19 2.12 -24.66
N HIS A 141 0.55 1.94 -23.39
CA HIS A 141 0.43 2.98 -22.38
C HIS A 141 1.34 4.21 -22.68
N LYS A 142 2.53 3.97 -23.22
CA LYS A 142 3.45 5.04 -23.63
C LYS A 142 3.12 5.67 -25.00
N GLY A 143 2.09 5.19 -25.68
CA GLY A 143 1.71 5.68 -26.99
C GLY A 143 2.77 5.41 -28.07
N THR A 144 3.49 4.28 -27.97
CA THR A 144 4.50 3.88 -28.96
C THR A 144 3.85 3.75 -30.33
N ALA A 145 4.47 4.31 -31.36
CA ALA A 145 3.94 4.32 -32.71
C ALA A 145 3.61 2.90 -33.20
N GLY A 146 2.38 2.68 -33.65
CA GLY A 146 1.87 1.40 -34.13
C GLY A 146 1.35 0.45 -33.06
N ALA A 147 1.56 0.71 -31.76
CA ALA A 147 1.00 -0.10 -30.67
C ALA A 147 -0.52 0.12 -30.55
N LYS A 148 -1.26 -0.97 -30.38
CA LYS A 148 -2.73 -0.96 -30.30
C LYS A 148 -3.20 -1.65 -29.02
N PRO A 149 -4.39 -1.29 -28.48
CA PRO A 149 -4.96 -1.98 -27.33
C PRO A 149 -5.14 -3.50 -27.50
N GLU A 150 -5.27 -3.97 -28.73
CA GLU A 150 -5.39 -5.39 -29.09
C GLU A 150 -4.08 -6.16 -28.95
N ASP A 151 -2.93 -5.46 -28.94
CA ASP A 151 -1.59 -6.05 -28.77
C ASP A 151 -1.30 -6.43 -27.32
N ILE A 152 -2.12 -5.96 -26.38
CA ILE A 152 -1.98 -6.29 -24.96
C ILE A 152 -2.25 -7.78 -24.77
N GLY A 153 -1.29 -8.46 -24.12
CA GLY A 153 -1.32 -9.90 -23.84
C GLY A 153 -2.39 -10.31 -22.83
N ILE A 154 -3.63 -9.90 -23.04
CA ILE A 154 -4.80 -10.30 -22.24
C ILE A 154 -5.95 -10.69 -23.18
N ARG A 155 -6.55 -11.87 -22.95
CA ARG A 155 -7.70 -12.31 -23.73
C ARG A 155 -8.71 -13.08 -22.89
N ALA A 156 -9.99 -12.89 -23.18
CA ALA A 156 -11.05 -13.76 -22.71
C ALA A 156 -11.12 -14.96 -23.65
N VAL A 157 -10.82 -16.16 -23.13
CA VAL A 157 -10.95 -17.43 -23.88
C VAL A 157 -12.43 -17.80 -23.98
N ASP A 158 -13.14 -17.61 -22.88
CA ASP A 158 -14.60 -17.72 -22.74
C ASP A 158 -15.04 -16.75 -21.62
N ASP A 159 -16.33 -16.76 -21.25
CA ASP A 159 -16.88 -15.86 -20.21
C ASP A 159 -16.18 -16.01 -18.84
N ARG A 160 -15.58 -17.16 -18.54
CA ARG A 160 -14.96 -17.48 -17.24
C ARG A 160 -13.48 -17.86 -17.30
N THR A 161 -12.87 -17.79 -18.46
CA THR A 161 -11.45 -18.12 -18.63
C THR A 161 -10.72 -16.91 -19.18
N LEU A 162 -9.85 -16.33 -18.35
CA LEU A 162 -8.97 -15.23 -18.73
C LEU A 162 -7.55 -15.76 -18.89
N GLU A 163 -6.92 -15.44 -20.01
CA GLU A 163 -5.52 -15.74 -20.26
C GLU A 163 -4.70 -14.45 -20.34
N VAL A 164 -3.53 -14.45 -19.69
CA VAL A 164 -2.58 -13.33 -19.69
C VAL A 164 -1.21 -13.81 -20.12
N THR A 165 -0.63 -13.16 -21.12
CA THR A 165 0.71 -13.43 -21.63
C THR A 165 1.66 -12.33 -21.17
N LEU A 166 2.80 -12.70 -20.60
CA LEU A 166 3.84 -11.79 -20.12
C LEU A 166 4.94 -11.61 -21.16
N SER A 167 5.65 -10.49 -21.09
CA SER A 167 6.84 -10.21 -21.90
C SER A 167 8.08 -10.97 -21.43
N GLY A 168 8.09 -11.39 -20.17
CA GLY A 168 9.17 -12.16 -19.54
C GLY A 168 8.68 -12.77 -18.23
N PRO A 169 9.45 -13.71 -17.64
CA PRO A 169 9.12 -14.30 -16.35
C PRO A 169 8.92 -13.21 -15.30
N THR A 170 7.84 -13.29 -14.53
CA THR A 170 7.51 -12.32 -13.48
C THR A 170 7.01 -13.08 -12.26
N PRO A 171 7.91 -13.60 -11.40
CA PRO A 171 7.54 -14.45 -10.27
C PRO A 171 6.60 -13.80 -9.26
N TYR A 172 6.54 -12.47 -9.25
CA TYR A 172 5.64 -11.66 -8.41
C TYR A 172 4.33 -11.26 -9.11
N PHE A 173 4.05 -11.78 -10.32
CA PHE A 173 2.88 -11.41 -11.12
C PHE A 173 1.56 -11.56 -10.35
N ILE A 174 1.41 -12.63 -9.57
CA ILE A 174 0.20 -12.88 -8.78
C ILE A 174 0.01 -11.81 -7.69
N GLU A 175 1.06 -11.28 -7.11
CA GLU A 175 0.98 -10.15 -6.17
C GLU A 175 0.48 -8.88 -6.88
N LEU A 176 0.90 -8.62 -8.13
CA LEU A 176 0.41 -7.47 -8.92
C LEU A 176 -1.10 -7.53 -9.15
N MET A 177 -1.67 -8.74 -9.27
CA MET A 177 -3.11 -8.95 -9.47
C MET A 177 -3.97 -8.58 -8.26
N THR A 178 -3.36 -8.29 -7.11
CA THR A 178 -4.06 -7.80 -5.91
C THR A 178 -4.31 -6.29 -5.94
N LEU A 179 -3.71 -5.58 -6.91
CA LEU A 179 -3.81 -4.12 -7.01
C LEU A 179 -5.09 -3.70 -7.76
N PRO A 180 -5.77 -2.63 -7.34
CA PRO A 180 -7.04 -2.21 -7.94
C PRO A 180 -6.97 -1.92 -9.45
N VAL A 181 -5.83 -1.46 -9.97
CA VAL A 181 -5.64 -1.21 -11.41
C VAL A 181 -5.75 -2.49 -12.25
N ALA A 182 -5.44 -3.66 -11.66
CA ALA A 182 -5.59 -4.98 -12.28
C ALA A 182 -7.01 -5.55 -12.15
N GLY A 183 -7.90 -4.88 -11.42
CA GLY A 183 -9.30 -5.29 -11.25
C GLY A 183 -10.16 -5.06 -12.48
N PRO A 184 -11.37 -5.64 -12.51
CA PRO A 184 -12.32 -5.46 -13.60
C PRO A 184 -13.06 -4.12 -13.48
N LEU A 185 -13.63 -3.67 -14.59
CA LEU A 185 -14.61 -2.58 -14.65
C LEU A 185 -15.88 -3.08 -15.36
N HIS A 186 -17.04 -2.57 -14.93
CA HIS A 186 -18.32 -2.86 -15.59
C HIS A 186 -18.42 -2.06 -16.89
N PRO A 187 -18.30 -2.69 -18.09
CA PRO A 187 -18.16 -1.97 -19.35
C PRO A 187 -19.34 -1.05 -19.65
N ALA A 188 -20.58 -1.54 -19.42
CA ALA A 188 -21.79 -0.75 -19.71
C ALA A 188 -21.86 0.53 -18.84
N SER A 189 -21.54 0.44 -17.53
CA SER A 189 -21.55 1.63 -16.66
C SER A 189 -20.50 2.66 -17.10
N VAL A 190 -19.27 2.21 -17.42
CA VAL A 190 -18.21 3.12 -17.88
C VAL A 190 -18.55 3.76 -19.21
N THR A 191 -19.08 2.98 -20.18
CA THR A 191 -19.43 3.48 -21.50
C THR A 191 -20.60 4.45 -21.45
N GLN A 192 -21.63 4.14 -20.66
CA GLN A 192 -22.84 4.96 -20.55
C GLN A 192 -22.59 6.28 -19.82
N HIS A 193 -21.78 6.27 -18.75
CA HIS A 193 -21.64 7.41 -17.86
C HIS A 193 -20.30 8.14 -18.00
N GLY A 194 -19.35 7.65 -18.79
CA GLY A 194 -18.02 8.23 -18.96
C GLY A 194 -17.34 8.44 -17.59
N THR A 195 -16.81 9.63 -17.35
CA THR A 195 -16.16 9.95 -16.05
C THR A 195 -17.12 9.97 -14.86
N ASN A 196 -18.43 10.03 -15.10
CA ASN A 196 -19.45 10.03 -14.03
C ASN A 196 -19.79 8.62 -13.52
N PHE A 197 -19.21 7.55 -14.07
CA PHE A 197 -19.43 6.18 -13.56
C PHE A 197 -18.99 6.00 -12.09
N VAL A 198 -18.18 6.91 -11.57
CA VAL A 198 -17.70 6.92 -10.18
C VAL A 198 -18.73 7.45 -9.17
N LYS A 199 -19.75 8.15 -9.64
CA LYS A 199 -20.80 8.73 -8.76
C LYS A 199 -21.68 7.64 -8.15
N PRO A 200 -22.21 7.84 -6.93
CA PRO A 200 -23.01 6.82 -6.24
C PRO A 200 -24.13 6.23 -7.08
N GLU A 201 -24.86 7.07 -7.82
CA GLU A 201 -26.01 6.67 -8.64
C GLU A 201 -25.63 5.84 -9.89
N ASN A 202 -24.37 5.93 -10.33
CA ASN A 202 -23.89 5.28 -11.56
C ASN A 202 -22.91 4.13 -11.29
N LYS A 203 -22.43 4.02 -10.04
CA LYS A 203 -21.32 3.12 -9.71
C LYS A 203 -21.78 1.68 -9.61
N VAL A 204 -21.29 0.86 -10.52
CA VAL A 204 -21.42 -0.60 -10.49
C VAL A 204 -20.08 -1.18 -10.06
N SER A 205 -20.06 -1.94 -8.98
CA SER A 205 -18.88 -2.57 -8.39
C SER A 205 -19.12 -4.05 -8.12
N ASN A 206 -18.06 -4.85 -7.91
CA ASN A 206 -18.16 -6.30 -7.73
C ASN A 206 -17.60 -6.79 -6.39
N GLY A 207 -17.26 -5.87 -5.48
CA GLY A 207 -16.72 -6.20 -4.17
C GLY A 207 -17.80 -6.55 -3.15
N ALA A 208 -17.36 -6.79 -1.91
CA ALA A 208 -18.24 -7.12 -0.78
C ALA A 208 -19.17 -5.96 -0.39
N TYR A 209 -18.80 -4.76 -0.77
CA TYR A 209 -19.59 -3.55 -0.53
C TYR A 209 -19.84 -2.80 -1.84
N ARG A 210 -20.90 -1.98 -1.84
CA ARG A 210 -21.23 -1.03 -2.90
C ARG A 210 -21.28 0.38 -2.34
N LEU A 211 -20.98 1.37 -3.18
CA LEU A 211 -21.02 2.77 -2.80
C LEU A 211 -22.46 3.18 -2.49
N ARG A 212 -22.68 3.75 -1.29
CA ARG A 212 -23.93 4.36 -0.88
C ARG A 212 -23.90 5.85 -1.11
N ASP A 213 -22.84 6.51 -0.58
CA ASP A 213 -22.70 7.95 -0.62
C ASP A 213 -21.24 8.37 -0.53
N PHE A 214 -20.93 9.54 -1.11
CA PHE A 214 -19.64 10.19 -0.99
C PHE A 214 -19.86 11.68 -0.73
N THR A 215 -19.53 12.10 0.48
CA THR A 215 -19.59 13.51 0.90
C THR A 215 -18.16 13.98 1.21
N PRO A 216 -17.50 14.75 0.31
CA PRO A 216 -16.15 15.26 0.53
C PRO A 216 -16.01 16.01 1.86
N GLY A 217 -14.92 15.75 2.57
CA GLY A 217 -14.64 16.30 3.91
C GLY A 217 -15.42 15.66 5.05
N ALA A 218 -16.41 14.81 4.77
CA ALA A 218 -17.23 14.14 5.78
C ALA A 218 -17.02 12.63 5.82
N GLN A 219 -17.39 11.93 4.75
CA GLN A 219 -17.23 10.46 4.68
C GLN A 219 -17.46 9.87 3.29
N THR A 220 -16.89 8.69 3.07
CA THR A 220 -17.29 7.76 2.01
C THR A 220 -18.03 6.60 2.66
N SER A 221 -19.32 6.42 2.36
CA SER A 221 -20.20 5.42 2.96
C SER A 221 -20.43 4.27 2.00
N LEU A 222 -20.11 3.04 2.43
CA LEU A 222 -20.35 1.82 1.69
C LEU A 222 -21.35 0.94 2.45
N ILE A 223 -22.20 0.22 1.73
CA ILE A 223 -23.13 -0.76 2.30
C ILE A 223 -22.87 -2.14 1.70
N LYS A 224 -23.17 -3.17 2.48
CA LYS A 224 -23.04 -4.57 2.05
C LYS A 224 -23.68 -4.80 0.68
N ASN A 225 -22.97 -5.49 -0.19
CA ASN A 225 -23.43 -5.86 -1.52
C ASN A 225 -24.12 -7.23 -1.47
N PRO A 226 -25.44 -7.33 -1.63
CA PRO A 226 -26.15 -8.61 -1.58
C PRO A 226 -25.84 -9.52 -2.78
N GLN A 227 -25.30 -8.97 -3.88
CA GLN A 227 -24.91 -9.71 -5.07
C GLN A 227 -23.48 -10.29 -4.99
N PHE A 228 -22.73 -9.93 -3.94
CA PHE A 228 -21.38 -10.45 -3.75
C PHE A 228 -21.40 -11.98 -3.57
N HIS A 229 -20.52 -12.71 -4.26
CA HIS A 229 -20.52 -14.17 -4.30
C HIS A 229 -20.41 -14.82 -2.90
N ASP A 230 -19.86 -14.12 -1.90
CA ASP A 230 -19.68 -14.56 -0.52
C ASP A 230 -20.41 -13.65 0.49
N ALA A 231 -21.54 -13.05 0.07
CA ALA A 231 -22.30 -12.09 0.88
C ALA A 231 -22.74 -12.65 2.25
N ALA A 232 -22.98 -13.96 2.36
CA ALA A 232 -23.39 -14.61 3.60
C ALA A 232 -22.34 -14.46 4.72
N ASN A 233 -21.05 -14.39 4.36
CA ASN A 233 -19.93 -14.26 5.29
C ASN A 233 -19.58 -12.82 5.63
N VAL A 234 -20.08 -11.82 4.91
CA VAL A 234 -19.91 -10.40 5.23
C VAL A 234 -20.80 -10.04 6.43
N LYS A 235 -20.18 -9.64 7.55
CA LYS A 235 -20.87 -9.45 8.85
C LYS A 235 -21.19 -7.98 9.17
N ILE A 236 -20.47 -7.03 8.55
CA ILE A 236 -20.69 -5.60 8.73
C ILE A 236 -21.60 -5.10 7.61
N ASP A 237 -22.72 -4.45 7.99
CA ASP A 237 -23.73 -3.97 7.03
C ASP A 237 -23.33 -2.67 6.34
N GLN A 238 -22.58 -1.81 7.06
CA GLN A 238 -22.14 -0.51 6.55
C GLN A 238 -20.75 -0.18 7.07
N VAL A 239 -19.90 0.37 6.19
CA VAL A 239 -18.61 0.95 6.57
C VAL A 239 -18.56 2.41 6.13
N ASN A 240 -18.15 3.28 7.05
CA ASN A 240 -17.94 4.70 6.79
C ASN A 240 -16.45 4.99 6.89
N PHE A 241 -15.82 5.39 5.81
CA PHE A 241 -14.45 5.89 5.78
C PHE A 241 -14.48 7.38 6.08
N ILE A 242 -13.92 7.77 7.22
CA ILE A 242 -13.99 9.15 7.76
C ILE A 242 -12.61 9.78 7.63
N PRO A 243 -12.45 10.86 6.84
CA PRO A 243 -11.16 11.53 6.65
C PRO A 243 -10.75 12.28 7.93
N LEU A 244 -9.57 11.99 8.42
CA LEU A 244 -8.99 12.56 9.65
C LEU A 244 -7.49 12.82 9.40
N ALA A 245 -7.19 13.95 8.78
CA ALA A 245 -5.81 14.33 8.43
C ALA A 245 -4.94 14.56 9.69
N ASP A 246 -5.53 15.05 10.78
CA ASP A 246 -4.85 15.18 12.07
C ASP A 246 -4.95 13.87 12.86
N SER A 247 -3.84 13.16 12.97
CA SER A 247 -3.75 11.89 13.70
C SER A 247 -4.04 12.02 15.21
N ALA A 248 -3.80 13.20 15.81
CA ALA A 248 -4.17 13.45 17.21
C ALA A 248 -5.70 13.60 17.35
N ALA A 249 -6.37 14.24 16.39
CA ALA A 249 -7.83 14.29 16.35
C ALA A 249 -8.41 12.88 16.14
N ALA A 250 -7.79 12.06 15.27
CA ALA A 250 -8.20 10.66 15.08
C ALA A 250 -8.10 9.87 16.40
N ALA A 251 -7.01 10.02 17.16
CA ALA A 251 -6.85 9.36 18.45
C ALA A 251 -7.93 9.80 19.46
N ARG A 252 -8.27 11.08 19.53
CA ARG A 252 -9.36 11.58 20.39
C ARG A 252 -10.72 11.01 20.03
N ARG A 253 -11.06 10.96 18.72
CA ARG A 253 -12.34 10.39 18.25
C ARG A 253 -12.43 8.88 18.50
N PHE A 254 -11.29 8.19 18.41
CA PHE A 254 -11.22 6.78 18.81
C PHE A 254 -11.49 6.60 20.31
N GLN A 255 -10.87 7.40 21.18
CA GLN A 255 -11.09 7.36 22.63
C GLN A 255 -12.54 7.72 23.01
N ALA A 256 -13.19 8.59 22.24
CA ALA A 256 -14.62 8.90 22.38
C ALA A 256 -15.55 7.78 21.86
N GLY A 257 -15.01 6.74 21.22
CA GLY A 257 -15.79 5.63 20.65
C GLY A 257 -16.52 5.98 19.35
N GLU A 258 -16.21 7.12 18.72
CA GLU A 258 -16.85 7.55 17.46
C GLU A 258 -16.34 6.74 16.26
N ILE A 259 -15.09 6.28 16.31
CA ILE A 259 -14.48 5.41 15.30
C ILE A 259 -13.90 4.16 15.96
N LEU A 260 -13.92 3.04 15.24
CA LEU A 260 -13.44 1.74 15.75
C LEU A 260 -11.99 1.43 15.35
N SER A 261 -11.44 2.15 14.39
CA SER A 261 -10.00 2.07 14.08
C SER A 261 -9.46 3.38 13.49
N THR A 262 -8.15 3.58 13.63
CA THR A 262 -7.39 4.64 12.94
C THR A 262 -6.44 4.02 11.93
N VAL A 263 -5.91 4.81 10.99
CA VAL A 263 -4.85 4.39 10.05
C VAL A 263 -3.48 4.83 10.55
N ASN A 264 -3.42 5.88 11.37
CA ASN A 264 -2.17 6.39 11.90
C ASN A 264 -2.38 6.97 13.31
N ILE A 265 -1.32 7.02 14.11
CA ILE A 265 -1.27 7.68 15.42
C ILE A 265 0.03 8.50 15.54
N PRO A 266 0.01 9.63 16.26
CA PRO A 266 1.19 10.45 16.42
C PRO A 266 2.32 9.69 17.14
N ALA A 267 3.53 9.72 16.59
CA ALA A 267 4.69 9.04 17.17
C ALA A 267 4.95 9.48 18.61
N ASN A 268 4.85 10.77 18.89
CA ASN A 268 5.06 11.35 20.23
C ASN A 268 3.99 10.96 21.26
N GLN A 269 2.85 10.42 20.83
CA GLN A 269 1.76 9.99 21.74
C GLN A 269 1.74 8.47 21.98
N ILE A 270 2.51 7.68 21.26
CA ILE A 270 2.45 6.20 21.32
C ILE A 270 2.67 5.68 22.73
N LYS A 271 3.68 6.18 23.45
CA LYS A 271 3.96 5.76 24.84
C LYS A 271 2.77 6.03 25.76
N THR A 272 2.19 7.23 25.69
CA THR A 272 1.02 7.62 26.49
C THR A 272 -0.22 6.81 26.09
N LEU A 273 -0.47 6.65 24.81
CA LEU A 273 -1.61 5.86 24.33
C LEU A 273 -1.50 4.38 24.73
N ARG A 274 -0.30 3.80 24.71
CA ARG A 274 -0.06 2.42 25.21
C ARG A 274 -0.38 2.30 26.70
N GLN A 275 -0.05 3.29 27.51
CA GLN A 275 -0.38 3.29 28.94
C GLN A 275 -1.89 3.40 29.17
N GLN A 276 -2.61 4.16 28.36
CA GLN A 276 -4.05 4.40 28.50
C GLN A 276 -4.91 3.30 27.88
N LEU A 277 -4.53 2.79 26.73
CA LEU A 277 -5.34 1.92 25.86
C LEU A 277 -4.80 0.48 25.74
N GLY A 278 -3.58 0.23 26.22
CA GLY A 278 -2.99 -1.10 26.24
C GLY A 278 -2.94 -1.75 24.85
N ALA A 279 -3.51 -2.95 24.73
CA ALA A 279 -3.51 -3.75 23.51
C ALA A 279 -4.27 -3.12 22.31
N GLN A 280 -5.02 -2.05 22.52
CA GLN A 280 -5.67 -1.32 21.43
C GLN A 280 -4.68 -0.53 20.57
N VAL A 281 -3.46 -0.27 21.09
CA VAL A 281 -2.38 0.39 20.34
C VAL A 281 -1.57 -0.67 19.62
N SER A 282 -1.71 -0.72 18.31
CA SER A 282 -0.97 -1.64 17.44
C SER A 282 0.15 -0.89 16.70
N VAL A 283 1.39 -1.38 16.84
CA VAL A 283 2.55 -0.95 16.06
C VAL A 283 3.19 -2.22 15.51
N THR A 284 3.09 -2.42 14.20
CA THR A 284 3.55 -3.65 13.54
C THR A 284 4.40 -3.32 12.31
N PRO A 285 5.36 -4.18 11.93
CA PRO A 285 6.17 -3.95 10.74
C PRO A 285 5.31 -3.69 9.49
N GLN A 286 5.78 -2.76 8.65
CA GLN A 286 5.27 -2.50 7.31
C GLN A 286 6.38 -2.78 6.30
N LEU A 287 6.03 -3.20 5.09
CA LEU A 287 6.99 -3.36 4.01
C LEU A 287 7.40 -1.98 3.50
N GLY A 288 8.38 -1.39 4.17
CA GLY A 288 8.86 -0.07 3.79
C GLY A 288 10.14 0.32 4.53
N THR A 289 10.99 1.05 3.81
CA THR A 289 12.30 1.49 4.28
C THR A 289 12.44 3.00 4.18
N TRP A 290 12.79 3.63 5.27
CA TRP A 290 13.20 5.01 5.38
C TRP A 290 14.72 5.06 5.25
N TYR A 291 15.25 5.84 4.31
CA TYR A 291 16.67 5.83 3.97
C TYR A 291 17.22 7.21 3.63
N LEU A 292 18.55 7.34 3.65
CA LEU A 292 19.28 8.46 3.08
C LEU A 292 19.72 8.09 1.66
N THR A 293 19.65 9.07 0.75
CA THR A 293 20.21 8.99 -0.61
C THR A 293 21.32 10.00 -0.78
N PHE A 294 22.39 9.62 -1.46
CA PHE A 294 23.56 10.45 -1.73
C PHE A 294 23.63 10.76 -3.22
N ASN A 295 23.71 12.05 -3.56
CA ASN A 295 23.81 12.48 -4.95
C ASN A 295 25.20 12.20 -5.54
N GLN A 296 25.32 11.15 -6.35
CA GLN A 296 26.62 10.77 -6.89
C GLN A 296 27.08 11.60 -8.10
N ASP A 297 26.24 12.48 -8.65
CA ASP A 297 26.71 13.49 -9.61
C ASP A 297 27.53 14.60 -8.92
N LYS A 298 27.56 14.62 -7.57
CA LYS A 298 28.21 15.68 -6.79
C LYS A 298 29.32 15.11 -5.89
N ALA A 299 30.56 15.55 -6.11
CA ALA A 299 31.66 15.25 -5.18
C ALA A 299 31.40 15.90 -3.82
N PRO A 300 31.77 15.25 -2.67
CA PRO A 300 32.47 13.98 -2.62
C PRO A 300 31.55 12.75 -2.48
N PHE A 301 30.24 12.90 -2.73
CA PHE A 301 29.26 11.81 -2.55
C PHE A 301 29.32 10.74 -3.64
N ASN A 302 30.10 10.95 -4.69
CA ASN A 302 30.49 9.92 -5.65
C ASN A 302 31.54 8.93 -5.09
N ASP A 303 32.21 9.25 -3.95
CA ASP A 303 33.14 8.37 -3.27
C ASP A 303 32.40 7.47 -2.27
N ALA A 304 32.45 6.15 -2.47
CA ALA A 304 31.80 5.18 -1.58
C ALA A 304 32.34 5.22 -0.14
N ARG A 305 33.61 5.60 0.07
CA ARG A 305 34.20 5.75 1.43
C ARG A 305 33.47 6.82 2.24
N VAL A 306 33.14 7.95 1.59
CA VAL A 306 32.37 9.04 2.22
C VAL A 306 30.95 8.56 2.60
N ARG A 307 30.25 7.92 1.66
CA ARG A 307 28.89 7.43 1.90
C ARG A 307 28.85 6.37 3.03
N ARG A 308 29.82 5.45 3.02
CA ARG A 308 29.95 4.43 4.06
C ARG A 308 30.25 5.04 5.42
N ALA A 309 31.16 6.02 5.51
CA ALA A 309 31.47 6.71 6.75
C ALA A 309 30.21 7.36 7.35
N LEU A 310 29.45 8.09 6.54
CA LEU A 310 28.20 8.72 6.96
C LEU A 310 27.13 7.70 7.39
N SER A 311 27.12 6.51 6.79
CA SER A 311 26.20 5.42 7.16
C SER A 311 26.55 4.72 8.46
N MET A 312 27.86 4.49 8.70
CA MET A 312 28.36 3.66 9.81
C MET A 312 28.04 4.24 11.19
N VAL A 313 28.12 5.56 11.33
CA VAL A 313 27.96 6.23 12.64
C VAL A 313 26.51 6.41 13.05
N LEU A 314 25.53 6.08 12.20
CA LEU A 314 24.12 6.23 12.55
C LEU A 314 23.72 5.21 13.61
N ASP A 315 23.34 5.72 14.80
CA ASP A 315 22.71 4.92 15.85
C ASP A 315 21.20 4.80 15.54
N ARG A 316 20.89 3.72 14.84
CA ARG A 316 19.54 3.43 14.35
C ARG A 316 18.57 3.10 15.48
N GLU A 317 19.08 2.46 16.54
CA GLU A 317 18.34 2.17 17.76
C GLU A 317 17.94 3.45 18.48
N PHE A 318 18.89 4.37 18.68
CA PHE A 318 18.60 5.68 19.28
C PHE A 318 17.56 6.46 18.46
N ILE A 319 17.72 6.49 17.14
CA ILE A 319 16.76 7.18 16.26
C ILE A 319 15.37 6.53 16.38
N ALA A 320 15.26 5.19 16.32
CA ALA A 320 13.99 4.49 16.43
C ALA A 320 13.31 4.71 17.81
N GLU A 321 14.06 4.58 18.90
CA GLU A 321 13.49 4.57 20.25
C GLU A 321 13.32 5.97 20.85
N GLN A 322 14.28 6.87 20.63
CA GLN A 322 14.26 8.19 21.27
C GLN A 322 13.65 9.26 20.35
N VAL A 323 13.93 9.23 19.05
CA VAL A 323 13.37 10.21 18.11
C VAL A 323 11.96 9.81 17.65
N TRP A 324 11.77 8.53 17.29
CA TRP A 324 10.49 8.01 16.80
C TRP A 324 9.63 7.34 17.89
N ASN A 325 10.06 7.36 19.17
CA ASN A 325 9.33 6.79 20.32
C ASN A 325 8.92 5.31 20.14
N GLY A 326 9.75 4.50 19.47
CA GLY A 326 9.46 3.11 19.16
C GLY A 326 8.32 2.94 18.14
N SER A 327 8.05 3.98 17.36
CA SER A 327 7.04 3.93 16.30
C SER A 327 7.59 3.49 14.95
N MET A 328 8.89 3.31 14.83
CA MET A 328 9.60 2.73 13.69
C MET A 328 10.64 1.74 14.19
N LEU A 329 11.14 0.88 13.32
CA LEU A 329 12.14 -0.11 13.67
C LEU A 329 13.51 0.27 13.09
N PRO A 330 14.64 -0.06 13.77
CA PRO A 330 15.97 0.19 13.21
C PRO A 330 16.19 -0.60 11.91
N GLY A 331 16.69 0.07 10.87
CA GLY A 331 16.85 -0.47 9.52
C GLY A 331 18.30 -0.77 9.17
N TYR A 332 18.68 -2.05 9.09
CA TYR A 332 20.03 -2.50 8.72
C TYR A 332 20.09 -3.17 7.35
N SER A 333 18.96 -3.37 6.67
CA SER A 333 18.85 -3.86 5.29
C SER A 333 18.04 -2.87 4.45
N PHE A 334 18.19 -2.95 3.14
CA PHE A 334 17.36 -2.13 2.26
C PHE A 334 16.00 -2.79 2.00
N VAL A 335 15.99 -4.10 1.78
CA VAL A 335 14.77 -4.90 1.73
C VAL A 335 14.30 -5.18 3.16
N PRO A 336 13.08 -4.75 3.56
CA PRO A 336 12.62 -4.90 4.94
C PRO A 336 12.29 -6.34 5.31
N PRO A 337 12.34 -6.71 6.61
CA PRO A 337 11.91 -8.01 7.09
C PRO A 337 10.45 -8.32 6.75
N GLY A 338 10.17 -9.61 6.45
CA GLY A 338 8.81 -10.04 6.09
C GLY A 338 8.49 -9.91 4.60
N THR A 339 9.49 -9.56 3.77
CA THR A 339 9.36 -9.62 2.32
C THR A 339 9.30 -11.07 1.87
N ASN A 340 8.29 -11.41 1.04
CA ASN A 340 8.08 -12.76 0.53
C ASN A 340 9.24 -13.22 -0.37
N ASN A 341 9.50 -14.52 -0.39
CA ASN A 341 10.51 -15.13 -1.26
C ASN A 341 11.89 -14.47 -1.13
N TYR A 342 12.24 -13.97 0.06
CA TYR A 342 13.52 -13.33 0.33
C TYR A 342 14.06 -13.69 1.71
N GLY A 343 15.23 -14.28 1.76
CA GLY A 343 15.93 -14.63 3.00
C GLY A 343 17.13 -15.53 2.75
N PRO A 344 18.10 -15.55 3.63
CA PRO A 344 18.19 -14.77 4.87
C PRO A 344 18.34 -13.26 4.61
N GLN A 345 17.99 -12.43 5.61
CA GLN A 345 18.11 -10.98 5.54
C GLN A 345 19.58 -10.57 5.29
N ILE A 346 19.79 -9.70 4.30
CA ILE A 346 21.12 -9.12 4.05
C ILE A 346 21.21 -7.83 4.85
N GLU A 347 22.22 -7.73 5.72
CA GLU A 347 22.35 -6.60 6.63
C GLU A 347 23.69 -5.88 6.46
N LEU A 348 23.72 -4.60 6.88
CA LEU A 348 24.96 -3.81 6.93
C LEU A 348 26.03 -4.52 7.76
N SER A 349 27.22 -4.69 7.19
CA SER A 349 28.31 -5.49 7.76
C SER A 349 28.78 -5.02 9.15
N PHE A 350 28.53 -3.78 9.49
CA PHE A 350 28.89 -3.15 10.76
C PHE A 350 27.77 -3.16 11.81
N LYS A 351 26.64 -3.80 11.56
CA LYS A 351 25.49 -3.84 12.48
C LYS A 351 25.86 -4.22 13.91
N ASN A 352 26.73 -5.22 14.06
CA ASN A 352 27.13 -5.78 15.36
C ASN A 352 28.39 -5.13 15.94
N GLN A 353 28.94 -4.08 15.31
CA GLN A 353 30.07 -3.34 15.83
C GLN A 353 29.60 -2.30 16.86
N SER A 354 30.46 -2.01 17.84
CA SER A 354 30.18 -0.94 18.80
C SER A 354 30.12 0.43 18.12
N VAL A 355 29.44 1.39 18.74
CA VAL A 355 29.39 2.77 18.24
C VAL A 355 30.80 3.35 18.11
N ILE A 356 31.68 3.09 19.09
CA ILE A 356 33.07 3.57 19.10
C ILE A 356 33.85 3.02 17.90
N ASP A 357 33.79 1.69 17.66
CA ASP A 357 34.48 1.06 16.53
C ASP A 357 33.98 1.60 15.19
N ARG A 358 32.67 1.86 15.07
CA ARG A 358 32.06 2.46 13.87
C ARG A 358 32.53 3.88 13.64
N GLU A 359 32.62 4.70 14.68
CA GLU A 359 33.14 6.08 14.61
C GLU A 359 34.60 6.12 14.20
N GLU A 360 35.45 5.26 14.77
CA GLU A 360 36.88 5.18 14.40
C GLU A 360 37.06 4.75 12.95
N ALA A 361 36.31 3.73 12.51
CA ALA A 361 36.33 3.27 11.12
C ALA A 361 35.81 4.36 10.16
N ALA A 362 34.79 5.09 10.54
CA ALA A 362 34.27 6.20 9.73
C ALA A 362 35.27 7.35 9.60
N LYS A 363 35.92 7.76 10.69
CA LYS A 363 37.00 8.77 10.68
C LYS A 363 38.12 8.36 9.75
N LYS A 364 38.54 7.09 9.78
CA LYS A 364 39.55 6.55 8.86
C LYS A 364 39.12 6.66 7.42
N LEU A 365 37.90 6.25 7.06
CA LEU A 365 37.36 6.36 5.70
C LEU A 365 37.31 7.81 5.22
N LEU A 366 36.91 8.76 6.08
CA LEU A 366 36.91 10.18 5.75
C LEU A 366 38.32 10.72 5.55
N ALA A 367 39.29 10.33 6.38
CA ALA A 367 40.68 10.74 6.23
C ALA A 367 41.28 10.22 4.90
N GLU A 368 41.01 8.97 4.52
CA GLU A 368 41.39 8.39 3.23
C GLU A 368 40.74 9.10 2.04
N ALA A 369 39.55 9.71 2.25
CA ALA A 369 38.86 10.54 1.25
C ALA A 369 39.28 12.02 1.30
N GLY A 370 40.23 12.39 2.17
CA GLY A 370 40.81 13.74 2.26
C GLY A 370 40.06 14.72 3.16
N PHE A 371 39.27 14.20 4.12
CA PHE A 371 38.55 14.98 5.14
C PHE A 371 39.07 14.66 6.54
N GLY A 372 39.03 15.64 7.46
CA GLY A 372 39.49 15.50 8.83
C GLY A 372 39.52 16.83 9.58
N PRO A 373 40.20 16.94 10.74
CA PRO A 373 40.14 18.12 11.60
C PRO A 373 40.49 19.45 10.92
N GLY A 374 41.41 19.44 9.94
CA GLY A 374 41.79 20.62 9.17
C GLY A 374 40.91 20.90 7.93
N LYS A 375 40.04 19.98 7.57
CA LYS A 375 39.18 20.05 6.39
C LYS A 375 37.89 19.25 6.63
N PRO A 376 36.95 19.80 7.43
CA PRO A 376 35.71 19.11 7.73
C PRO A 376 34.87 18.92 6.47
N LEU A 377 34.16 17.78 6.39
CA LEU A 377 33.16 17.56 5.36
C LEU A 377 31.92 18.38 5.69
N LYS A 378 31.48 19.22 4.77
CA LYS A 378 30.21 19.97 4.87
C LYS A 378 29.14 19.27 4.05
N VAL A 379 27.95 19.09 4.65
CA VAL A 379 26.83 18.33 4.08
C VAL A 379 25.55 19.15 4.16
N GLU A 380 24.93 19.41 3.05
CA GLU A 380 23.56 19.91 2.96
C GLU A 380 22.58 18.72 3.03
N TYR A 381 21.84 18.59 4.14
CA TYR A 381 20.89 17.50 4.35
C TYR A 381 19.47 17.95 4.07
N ARG A 382 18.88 17.39 3.01
CA ARG A 382 17.54 17.74 2.55
C ARG A 382 16.49 16.73 3.03
N PHE A 383 15.33 17.23 3.54
CA PHE A 383 14.21 16.39 3.96
C PHE A 383 12.86 17.07 3.77
N ASN A 384 11.78 16.26 3.72
CA ASN A 384 10.42 16.79 3.76
C ASN A 384 10.04 17.14 5.20
N MET A 385 9.39 18.29 5.36
CA MET A 385 9.04 18.85 6.65
C MET A 385 8.08 17.95 7.43
N SER A 386 8.49 17.51 8.60
CA SER A 386 7.68 16.99 9.69
C SER A 386 8.47 17.12 11.00
N PRO A 387 7.81 17.14 12.17
CA PRO A 387 8.49 17.14 13.45
C PRO A 387 9.50 16.00 13.61
N GLU A 388 9.13 14.79 13.18
CA GLU A 388 9.98 13.61 13.29
C GLU A 388 11.19 13.68 12.35
N ASN A 389 11.02 14.14 11.12
CA ASN A 389 12.15 14.30 10.20
C ASN A 389 13.11 15.41 10.66
N GLN A 390 12.58 16.49 11.25
CA GLN A 390 13.42 17.54 11.85
C GLN A 390 14.22 16.99 13.02
N ALA A 391 13.59 16.24 13.92
CA ALA A 391 14.28 15.62 15.06
C ALA A 391 15.30 14.55 14.60
N THR A 392 14.97 13.81 13.54
CA THR A 392 15.89 12.83 12.93
C THR A 392 17.11 13.53 12.34
N PHE A 393 16.92 14.67 11.65
CA PHE A 393 18.05 15.47 11.17
C PHE A 393 18.97 15.88 12.32
N VAL A 394 18.42 16.40 13.44
CA VAL A 394 19.21 16.84 14.60
C VAL A 394 20.04 15.66 15.15
N ALA A 395 19.43 14.49 15.32
CA ALA A 395 20.12 13.31 15.80
C ALA A 395 21.24 12.85 14.84
N ILE A 396 20.98 12.83 13.54
CA ILE A 396 21.99 12.46 12.51
C ILE A 396 23.13 13.49 12.47
N ALA A 397 22.81 14.78 12.51
CA ALA A 397 23.81 15.85 12.50
C ALA A 397 24.74 15.79 13.71
N ASP A 398 24.23 15.46 14.89
CA ASP A 398 25.04 15.27 16.09
C ASP A 398 25.97 14.06 15.98
N GLN A 399 25.48 12.94 15.48
CA GLN A 399 26.29 11.73 15.22
C GLN A 399 27.35 11.99 14.14
N TRP A 400 27.04 12.72 13.10
CA TRP A 400 28.01 13.10 12.07
C TRP A 400 29.08 14.06 12.59
N LYS A 401 28.73 14.95 13.52
CA LYS A 401 29.67 15.85 14.19
C LYS A 401 30.77 15.08 14.93
N ALA A 402 30.44 13.91 15.53
CA ALA A 402 31.42 13.06 16.23
C ALA A 402 32.56 12.56 15.29
N ILE A 403 32.32 12.52 13.99
CA ILE A 403 33.32 12.15 12.98
C ILE A 403 33.85 13.34 12.16
N GLY A 404 33.59 14.59 12.60
CA GLY A 404 34.10 15.80 11.94
C GLY A 404 33.31 16.24 10.70
N VAL A 405 32.02 15.90 10.63
CA VAL A 405 31.12 16.32 9.55
C VAL A 405 30.16 17.41 10.03
N GLU A 406 30.05 18.48 9.27
CA GLU A 406 29.15 19.62 9.53
C GLU A 406 27.91 19.51 8.63
N ALA A 407 26.73 19.31 9.20
CA ALA A 407 25.49 19.20 8.46
C ALA A 407 24.60 20.43 8.61
N THR A 408 24.02 20.90 7.50
CA THR A 408 23.04 21.98 7.45
C THR A 408 21.71 21.51 6.89
N PRO A 409 20.55 21.86 7.48
CA PRO A 409 19.25 21.37 7.04
C PRO A 409 18.68 22.19 5.88
N ILE A 410 18.04 21.49 4.94
CA ILE A 410 17.11 22.08 3.96
C ILE A 410 15.79 21.31 4.07
N SER A 411 14.72 21.99 4.45
CA SER A 411 13.39 21.39 4.55
C SER A 411 12.39 22.07 3.62
N THR A 412 11.54 21.28 2.98
CA THR A 412 10.42 21.73 2.14
C THR A 412 9.21 20.84 2.41
N ASP A 413 8.03 21.24 1.93
CA ASP A 413 6.87 20.35 1.97
C ASP A 413 7.11 19.04 1.19
N GLY A 414 6.31 18.00 1.47
CA GLY A 414 6.54 16.67 0.90
C GLY A 414 6.45 16.63 -0.63
N ARG A 415 5.48 17.34 -1.22
CA ARG A 415 5.31 17.37 -2.69
C ARG A 415 6.54 17.99 -3.36
N THR A 416 6.97 19.16 -2.90
CA THR A 416 8.15 19.87 -3.41
C THR A 416 9.42 19.05 -3.21
N HIS A 417 9.58 18.40 -2.04
CA HIS A 417 10.74 17.58 -1.75
C HIS A 417 10.90 16.41 -2.73
N PHE A 418 9.84 15.61 -2.91
CA PHE A 418 9.92 14.43 -3.78
C PHE A 418 9.91 14.78 -5.27
N ALA A 419 9.25 15.87 -5.69
CA ALA A 419 9.38 16.39 -7.05
C ALA A 419 10.83 16.77 -7.34
N PHE A 420 11.47 17.54 -6.43
CA PHE A 420 12.88 17.93 -6.55
C PHE A 420 13.83 16.74 -6.71
N LEU A 421 13.62 15.64 -5.96
CA LEU A 421 14.44 14.42 -6.10
C LEU A 421 14.24 13.74 -7.46
N ARG A 422 12.99 13.58 -7.91
CA ARG A 422 12.65 12.98 -9.21
C ARG A 422 13.18 13.80 -10.38
N ASP A 423 13.10 15.13 -10.28
CA ASP A 423 13.51 16.07 -11.32
C ASP A 423 15.03 16.34 -11.30
N ARG A 424 15.80 15.49 -10.62
CA ARG A 424 17.26 15.57 -10.51
C ARG A 424 17.78 16.87 -9.92
N GLY A 425 17.08 17.42 -8.94
CA GLY A 425 17.56 18.59 -8.20
C GLY A 425 18.95 18.36 -7.58
N ALA A 426 19.77 19.39 -7.51
CA ALA A 426 21.10 19.31 -6.92
C ALA A 426 21.00 19.28 -5.39
N TYR A 427 21.46 18.20 -4.74
CA TYR A 427 21.54 18.03 -3.28
C TYR A 427 22.81 17.26 -2.93
N ASP A 428 23.19 17.25 -1.66
CA ASP A 428 24.28 16.43 -1.13
C ASP A 428 23.73 15.10 -0.62
N VAL A 429 22.97 15.16 0.45
CA VAL A 429 22.27 14.06 1.07
C VAL A 429 20.79 14.41 1.21
N ALA A 430 19.93 13.47 0.90
CA ALA A 430 18.50 13.68 1.09
C ALA A 430 17.85 12.48 1.80
N ARG A 431 16.82 12.80 2.57
CA ARG A 431 15.91 11.82 3.12
C ARG A 431 14.99 11.29 2.02
N ALA A 432 14.80 9.99 1.98
CA ALA A 432 13.78 9.37 1.15
C ALA A 432 13.14 8.18 1.88
N GLY A 433 12.21 7.52 1.23
CA GLY A 433 11.56 6.32 1.75
C GLY A 433 10.76 5.63 0.66
N TRP A 434 10.59 4.34 0.81
CA TRP A 434 9.79 3.52 -0.09
C TRP A 434 8.90 2.57 0.71
N ILE A 435 7.64 2.51 0.35
CA ILE A 435 6.65 1.55 0.86
C ILE A 435 6.28 0.65 -0.33
N ALA A 436 6.38 -0.65 -0.15
CA ALA A 436 6.18 -1.60 -1.22
C ALA A 436 4.75 -1.59 -1.78
N ASP A 437 4.62 -1.56 -3.10
CA ASP A 437 3.35 -1.72 -3.81
C ASP A 437 2.91 -3.20 -3.85
N TYR A 438 3.87 -4.13 -3.82
CA TYR A 438 3.66 -5.58 -3.77
C TYR A 438 4.76 -6.26 -2.95
N ASN A 439 4.48 -7.45 -2.41
CA ASN A 439 5.37 -8.13 -1.47
C ASN A 439 6.42 -8.99 -2.21
N ASP A 440 7.44 -8.33 -2.74
CA ASP A 440 8.59 -8.97 -3.40
C ASP A 440 9.84 -8.09 -3.25
N PRO A 441 11.05 -8.66 -3.07
CA PRO A 441 12.30 -7.90 -2.94
C PRO A 441 12.60 -7.03 -4.16
N GLN A 442 12.13 -7.41 -5.35
CA GLN A 442 12.27 -6.61 -6.56
C GLN A 442 11.66 -5.22 -6.39
N ASN A 443 10.59 -5.08 -5.59
CA ASN A 443 9.94 -3.79 -5.33
C ASN A 443 10.80 -2.78 -4.56
N PHE A 444 11.91 -3.19 -4.01
CA PHE A 444 12.91 -2.35 -3.36
C PHE A 444 14.15 -2.18 -4.23
N LEU A 445 14.65 -3.29 -4.75
CA LEU A 445 15.94 -3.30 -5.45
C LEU A 445 15.88 -2.61 -6.82
N PHE A 446 14.74 -2.63 -7.52
CA PHE A 446 14.60 -1.93 -8.81
C PHE A 446 14.85 -0.42 -8.72
N LEU A 447 14.67 0.18 -7.53
CA LEU A 447 14.90 1.61 -7.31
C LEU A 447 16.33 2.04 -7.61
N LEU A 448 17.28 1.10 -7.64
CA LEU A 448 18.70 1.36 -7.85
C LEU A 448 19.25 0.78 -9.15
N GLU A 449 18.41 0.15 -9.97
CA GLU A 449 18.79 -0.20 -11.33
C GLU A 449 19.15 1.09 -12.11
N SER A 450 20.18 1.02 -12.95
CA SER A 450 20.59 2.17 -13.77
C SER A 450 19.46 2.65 -14.70
N ALA A 451 18.58 1.74 -15.12
CA ALA A 451 17.39 2.05 -15.92
C ALA A 451 16.34 2.91 -15.17
N ALA A 452 16.39 2.94 -13.82
CA ALA A 452 15.53 3.80 -13.01
C ALA A 452 16.01 5.28 -12.95
N ILE A 453 17.07 5.63 -13.67
CA ILE A 453 17.57 6.99 -13.86
C ILE A 453 17.08 7.54 -15.22
N PRO A 454 16.50 8.77 -15.29
CA PRO A 454 16.00 9.57 -14.18
C PRO A 454 14.69 9.03 -13.64
N GLY A 455 14.34 9.40 -12.43
CA GLY A 455 13.07 9.04 -11.83
C GLY A 455 13.20 8.58 -10.40
N LEU A 456 13.23 7.26 -10.16
CA LEU A 456 13.23 6.69 -8.81
C LEU A 456 14.63 6.41 -8.24
N ASN A 457 15.66 6.28 -9.07
CA ASN A 457 17.05 6.19 -8.62
C ASN A 457 17.57 7.59 -8.25
N TYR A 458 17.19 8.08 -7.09
CA TYR A 458 17.55 9.43 -6.61
C TYR A 458 19.07 9.59 -6.44
N ALA A 459 19.78 8.51 -6.09
CA ALA A 459 21.24 8.53 -5.94
C ALA A 459 21.97 8.73 -7.29
N ARG A 460 21.31 8.46 -8.40
CA ARG A 460 21.93 8.47 -9.75
C ARG A 460 23.09 7.49 -9.86
N TRP A 461 23.03 6.45 -9.04
CA TRP A 461 24.03 5.41 -8.99
C TRP A 461 23.85 4.43 -10.14
N SER A 462 24.94 3.98 -10.70
CA SER A 462 24.99 2.96 -11.74
C SER A 462 26.09 1.96 -11.42
N ASN A 463 25.72 0.68 -11.41
CA ASN A 463 26.67 -0.41 -11.19
C ASN A 463 26.33 -1.57 -12.13
N PRO A 464 27.16 -1.86 -13.14
CA PRO A 464 26.91 -2.93 -14.11
C PRO A 464 26.74 -4.31 -13.50
N GLN A 465 27.45 -4.62 -12.39
CA GLN A 465 27.31 -5.90 -11.70
C GLN A 465 25.96 -6.02 -11.00
N TYR A 466 25.50 -4.93 -10.41
CA TYR A 466 24.14 -4.85 -9.81
C TYR A 466 23.07 -5.07 -10.87
N ASP A 467 23.17 -4.34 -11.99
CA ASP A 467 22.19 -4.43 -13.09
C ASP A 467 22.17 -5.85 -13.71
N ASP A 468 23.35 -6.52 -13.86
CA ASP A 468 23.41 -7.91 -14.33
C ASP A 468 22.71 -8.88 -13.37
N LEU A 469 22.96 -8.73 -12.06
CA LEU A 469 22.28 -9.54 -11.04
C LEU A 469 20.77 -9.36 -11.07
N MET A 470 20.30 -8.12 -11.16
CA MET A 470 18.86 -7.82 -11.23
C MET A 470 18.23 -8.36 -12.51
N LYS A 471 18.91 -8.23 -13.66
CA LYS A 471 18.47 -8.81 -14.95
C LYS A 471 18.38 -10.33 -14.90
N ARG A 472 19.37 -10.99 -14.31
CA ARG A 472 19.37 -12.47 -14.12
C ARG A 472 18.26 -12.89 -13.17
N ALA A 473 18.06 -12.15 -12.06
CA ALA A 473 16.96 -12.39 -11.13
C ALA A 473 15.58 -12.23 -11.79
N ALA A 474 15.42 -11.28 -12.69
CA ALA A 474 14.18 -11.10 -13.44
C ALA A 474 13.87 -12.29 -14.37
N ALA A 475 14.89 -12.98 -14.88
CA ALA A 475 14.74 -14.15 -15.75
C ALA A 475 14.65 -15.49 -14.99
N GLU A 476 14.95 -15.51 -13.69
CA GLU A 476 15.00 -16.74 -12.88
C GLU A 476 13.61 -17.08 -12.31
N ILE A 477 13.12 -18.27 -12.63
CA ILE A 477 11.81 -18.77 -12.15
C ILE A 477 11.91 -19.54 -10.83
N ASP A 478 13.08 -20.09 -10.52
CA ASP A 478 13.34 -20.71 -9.20
C ASP A 478 13.47 -19.61 -8.14
N LEU A 479 12.51 -19.54 -7.25
CA LEU A 479 12.45 -18.48 -6.22
C LEU A 479 13.67 -18.46 -5.30
N THR A 480 14.27 -19.61 -5.01
CA THR A 480 15.46 -19.70 -4.15
C THR A 480 16.70 -19.13 -4.85
N LYS A 481 16.92 -19.50 -6.12
CA LYS A 481 18.02 -18.95 -6.92
C LYS A 481 17.82 -17.46 -7.18
N ARG A 482 16.57 -17.05 -7.46
CA ARG A 482 16.20 -15.64 -7.63
C ARG A 482 16.51 -14.83 -6.37
N ALA A 483 16.12 -15.34 -5.19
CA ALA A 483 16.43 -14.70 -3.90
C ALA A 483 17.94 -14.55 -3.68
N ALA A 484 18.73 -15.57 -4.03
CA ALA A 484 20.18 -15.50 -3.92
C ALA A 484 20.79 -14.41 -4.83
N LEU A 485 20.35 -14.31 -6.09
CA LEU A 485 20.79 -13.26 -7.01
C LEU A 485 20.48 -11.85 -6.48
N MET A 486 19.26 -11.65 -5.99
CA MET A 486 18.86 -10.37 -5.37
C MET A 486 19.60 -10.10 -4.06
N GLY A 487 19.92 -11.14 -3.28
CA GLY A 487 20.77 -11.00 -2.09
C GLY A 487 22.18 -10.53 -2.42
N GLU A 488 22.79 -11.04 -3.49
CA GLU A 488 24.09 -10.53 -3.97
C GLU A 488 23.99 -9.08 -4.46
N ALA A 489 22.91 -8.71 -5.13
CA ALA A 489 22.67 -7.32 -5.52
C ALA A 489 22.53 -6.41 -4.29
N GLU A 490 21.77 -6.81 -3.26
CA GLU A 490 21.64 -6.03 -2.03
C GLU A 490 22.97 -5.89 -1.26
N LYS A 491 23.83 -6.90 -1.27
CA LYS A 491 25.19 -6.80 -0.69
C LYS A 491 26.01 -5.69 -1.35
N ILE A 492 25.97 -5.59 -2.68
CA ILE A 492 26.65 -4.52 -3.43
C ILE A 492 26.08 -3.15 -3.03
N LEU A 493 24.75 -3.02 -3.01
CA LEU A 493 24.04 -1.82 -2.58
C LEU A 493 24.48 -1.37 -1.18
N LEU A 494 24.42 -2.27 -0.21
CA LEU A 494 24.76 -1.96 1.18
C LEU A 494 26.27 -1.65 1.35
N HIS A 495 27.13 -2.26 0.55
CA HIS A 495 28.58 -2.00 0.56
C HIS A 495 28.91 -0.64 -0.05
N GLU A 496 28.34 -0.28 -1.18
CA GLU A 496 28.60 0.99 -1.86
C GLU A 496 27.77 2.16 -1.31
N ALA A 497 26.71 1.86 -0.57
CA ALA A 497 25.84 2.80 0.15
C ALA A 497 25.29 3.96 -0.70
N PRO A 498 24.82 3.74 -1.96
CA PRO A 498 24.08 4.78 -2.69
C PRO A 498 22.81 5.21 -1.95
N TYR A 499 22.13 4.25 -1.35
CA TYR A 499 21.09 4.39 -0.34
C TYR A 499 21.56 3.79 0.98
N THR A 500 21.27 4.48 2.07
CA THR A 500 21.58 4.02 3.42
C THR A 500 20.28 3.81 4.19
N PRO A 501 19.90 2.55 4.47
CA PRO A 501 18.73 2.29 5.30
C PRO A 501 18.96 2.79 6.72
N VAL A 502 17.95 3.44 7.31
CA VAL A 502 17.99 3.98 8.67
C VAL A 502 16.89 3.37 9.53
N LEU A 503 15.65 3.33 9.01
CA LEU A 503 14.49 2.79 9.73
C LEU A 503 13.61 1.97 8.80
N PHE A 504 12.85 1.03 9.37
CA PHE A 504 11.73 0.41 8.70
C PHE A 504 10.42 1.05 9.16
N PHE A 505 9.52 1.26 8.21
CA PHE A 505 8.16 1.74 8.49
C PHE A 505 7.36 0.72 9.29
N THR A 506 6.40 1.24 10.05
CA THR A 506 5.42 0.43 10.78
C THR A 506 4.00 0.91 10.49
N ASN A 507 3.05 -0.01 10.56
CA ASN A 507 1.64 0.32 10.65
C ASN A 507 1.32 0.66 12.09
N ARG A 508 0.70 1.81 12.31
CA ARG A 508 0.36 2.35 13.63
C ARG A 508 -1.12 2.61 13.71
N ASN A 509 -1.83 1.74 14.39
CA ASN A 509 -3.29 1.79 14.46
C ASN A 509 -3.76 1.81 15.92
N LEU A 510 -4.87 2.50 16.18
CA LEU A 510 -5.76 2.18 17.30
C LEU A 510 -6.83 1.25 16.78
N ILE A 511 -7.10 0.17 17.50
CA ILE A 511 -8.06 -0.86 17.11
C ILE A 511 -8.96 -1.14 18.30
N SER A 512 -10.26 -0.89 18.15
CA SER A 512 -11.25 -1.15 19.19
C SER A 512 -11.39 -2.65 19.47
N PRO A 513 -11.50 -3.09 20.73
CA PRO A 513 -11.78 -4.48 21.07
C PRO A 513 -13.16 -4.95 20.60
N LYS A 514 -14.04 -4.03 20.19
CA LYS A 514 -15.31 -4.36 19.53
C LYS A 514 -15.12 -4.80 18.08
N LEU A 515 -14.01 -4.45 17.42
CA LEU A 515 -13.73 -4.80 16.03
C LEU A 515 -12.94 -6.12 15.99
N GLU A 516 -13.58 -7.20 15.57
CA GLU A 516 -12.94 -8.50 15.36
C GLU A 516 -12.48 -8.67 13.93
N GLY A 517 -11.44 -9.49 13.69
CA GLY A 517 -10.94 -9.81 12.35
C GLY A 517 -10.01 -8.73 11.76
N PHE A 518 -9.83 -7.60 12.44
CA PHE A 518 -8.79 -6.65 12.05
C PHE A 518 -7.41 -7.20 12.44
N THR A 519 -6.67 -7.71 11.47
CA THR A 519 -5.33 -8.25 11.69
C THR A 519 -4.30 -7.32 11.08
N PRO A 520 -3.49 -6.62 11.89
CA PRO A 520 -2.36 -5.84 11.38
C PRO A 520 -1.42 -6.74 10.57
N ASN A 521 -1.03 -6.29 9.39
CA ASN A 521 -0.16 -7.07 8.50
C ASN A 521 0.79 -6.14 7.73
N PRO A 522 1.93 -6.63 7.22
CA PRO A 522 2.96 -5.81 6.59
C PRO A 522 2.48 -5.03 5.35
N ARG A 523 1.37 -5.47 4.73
CA ARG A 523 0.76 -4.82 3.58
C ARG A 523 -0.25 -3.73 3.94
N ALA A 524 -0.58 -3.55 5.24
CA ALA A 524 -1.68 -2.69 5.69
C ALA A 524 -3.01 -2.97 4.96
N SER A 525 -3.19 -4.20 4.49
CA SER A 525 -4.37 -4.61 3.73
C SER A 525 -5.39 -5.25 4.66
N ASN A 526 -6.43 -4.50 5.00
CA ASN A 526 -7.47 -4.91 5.94
C ASN A 526 -8.85 -4.69 5.31
N PRO A 527 -9.29 -5.55 4.34
CA PRO A 527 -10.64 -5.46 3.76
C PRO A 527 -11.71 -5.70 4.82
N THR A 528 -12.74 -4.87 4.82
CA THR A 528 -13.82 -4.89 5.84
C THR A 528 -14.60 -6.20 5.86
N ARG A 529 -14.70 -6.92 4.74
CA ARG A 529 -15.43 -8.19 4.62
C ARG A 529 -14.93 -9.30 5.54
N PHE A 530 -13.71 -9.21 6.05
CA PHE A 530 -13.14 -10.19 6.99
C PHE A 530 -13.34 -9.78 8.46
N MET A 531 -14.10 -8.74 8.72
CA MET A 531 -14.29 -8.18 10.05
C MET A 531 -15.73 -8.36 10.54
N SER A 532 -15.89 -8.28 11.87
CA SER A 532 -17.20 -8.23 12.53
C SER A 532 -17.15 -7.25 13.71
N ILE A 533 -18.31 -6.79 14.15
CA ILE A 533 -18.45 -5.94 15.33
C ILE A 533 -19.12 -6.77 16.41
N LYS A 534 -18.48 -6.85 17.59
CA LYS A 534 -19.12 -7.45 18.80
C LYS A 534 -20.34 -6.63 19.19
N GLY A 535 -21.44 -7.30 19.44
CA GLY A 535 -22.68 -6.71 19.94
C GLY A 535 -22.55 -6.15 21.36
#